data_b811bfbae04f3d06b29144381e259736
#
_entry.id   b811bfbae04f3d06b29144381e259736
#
_cell.length_a   1.000
_cell.length_b   1.000
_cell.length_c   1.000
_cell.angle_alpha   90.00
_cell.angle_beta   90.00
_cell.angle_gamma   90.00
#
_symmetry.space_group_name_H-M   'P 1'
#
loop_
_entity.id
_entity.type
_entity.pdbx_description
1 polymer ?
#
loop_
_entity_poly.entity_id
_entity_poly.type
_entity_poly.pdbx_seq_one_letter_code
_entity_poly.pdbx_strand_id
1 'polypeptide(L)'
;MNATVAEKPVKVSEFVPKNVEQTREWVLERISREQSIRISGNRTSIQREQVRDHENQGLPVSTRALKKIHFFDPDDLVAGMEAGQTAAELQQLLGEKNMQLAINPWYPESTLGGMVSANISGPNRMNMGGLRDSLIGIEYINAKGERVKAGGKVVKNVTGYDLTRMMIGHLGGLGLITSVNFKVQPFVIEPHAVFVETGIQDWQNLVESLQIKRIPLDWVQAVSASPEGQNILLGAGFSGNAERRERIAKEVQEVFGDKSSMLADNDDSQDWPALPGKERFHGFIPFYLSHWKIDAPALHLQASMPTADLLKLPLDLLSSWNPRMILHPIGADLHLFLDQEDEKQQKEFIQTLKNLLPQNSANLRLLRSAPEIGDEMLEDFAKPPGYSLSCRLKNHLDPEGLFDAPFYRMQNAS
;
A
#
# COMPACT_ATOMS: atom_id res chain seq x y z
N MET A 1 49.11 -20.90 12.11
CA MET A 1 47.64 -20.97 12.03
C MET A 1 47.10 -19.70 12.69
N ASN A 2 46.92 -18.67 11.90
CA ASN A 2 46.29 -17.42 12.37
C ASN A 2 44.77 -17.52 12.14
N ALA A 3 44.04 -17.66 13.24
CA ALA A 3 42.59 -17.55 13.21
C ALA A 3 42.24 -16.08 13.00
N THR A 4 41.73 -15.77 11.83
CA THR A 4 41.14 -14.46 11.53
C THR A 4 39.88 -14.33 12.39
N VAL A 5 39.93 -13.48 13.40
CA VAL A 5 38.76 -13.10 14.20
C VAL A 5 37.85 -12.36 13.25
N ALA A 6 36.67 -12.94 12.93
CA ALA A 6 35.63 -12.27 12.21
C ALA A 6 35.13 -11.10 13.10
N GLU A 7 35.44 -9.87 12.68
CA GLU A 7 34.91 -8.67 13.33
C GLU A 7 33.39 -8.72 13.28
N LYS A 8 32.73 -8.54 14.45
CA LYS A 8 31.28 -8.44 14.53
C LYS A 8 30.83 -7.22 13.72
N PRO A 9 29.80 -7.35 12.87
CA PRO A 9 29.31 -6.24 12.08
C PRO A 9 28.94 -5.04 12.96
N VAL A 10 29.44 -3.88 12.60
CA VAL A 10 29.16 -2.61 13.30
C VAL A 10 27.71 -2.24 13.02
N LYS A 11 26.86 -2.27 14.06
CA LYS A 11 25.45 -1.89 13.96
C LYS A 11 25.36 -0.39 13.68
N VAL A 12 25.16 -0.01 12.42
CA VAL A 12 24.99 1.41 12.03
C VAL A 12 23.68 1.93 12.62
N SER A 13 23.75 2.96 13.47
CA SER A 13 22.56 3.57 14.06
C SER A 13 21.79 4.37 13.01
N GLU A 14 20.45 4.18 12.97
CA GLU A 14 19.57 4.95 12.10
C GLU A 14 19.52 6.42 12.50
N PHE A 15 19.69 7.31 11.54
CA PHE A 15 19.50 8.74 11.75
C PHE A 15 18.02 9.11 11.67
N VAL A 16 17.52 9.82 12.68
CA VAL A 16 16.12 10.24 12.78
C VAL A 16 16.06 11.76 12.97
N PRO A 17 16.03 12.55 11.89
CA PRO A 17 15.99 14.01 11.97
C PRO A 17 14.68 14.51 12.55
N LYS A 18 14.74 15.58 13.35
CA LYS A 18 13.59 16.19 14.03
C LYS A 18 12.89 17.26 13.18
N ASN A 19 13.51 17.72 12.11
CA ASN A 19 12.97 18.72 11.20
C ASN A 19 13.64 18.63 9.82
N VAL A 20 13.06 19.33 8.83
CA VAL A 20 13.50 19.30 7.44
C VAL A 20 14.90 19.89 7.27
N GLU A 21 15.29 20.91 8.02
CA GLU A 21 16.62 21.51 7.90
C GLU A 21 17.71 20.53 8.40
N GLN A 22 17.52 19.91 9.55
CA GLN A 22 18.42 18.87 10.04
C GLN A 22 18.52 17.69 9.06
N THR A 23 17.41 17.34 8.40
CA THR A 23 17.42 16.31 7.34
C THR A 23 18.32 16.73 6.18
N ARG A 24 18.17 17.98 5.73
CA ARG A 24 18.94 18.54 4.62
C ARG A 24 20.42 18.64 4.94
N GLU A 25 20.80 19.15 6.10
CA GLU A 25 22.19 19.25 6.57
C GLU A 25 22.84 17.87 6.58
N TRP A 26 22.14 16.86 7.11
CA TRP A 26 22.65 15.50 7.14
C TRP A 26 22.83 14.91 5.72
N VAL A 27 21.89 15.16 4.80
CA VAL A 27 22.00 14.73 3.40
C VAL A 27 23.22 15.39 2.74
N LEU A 28 23.42 16.70 2.91
CA LEU A 28 24.58 17.41 2.37
C LEU A 28 25.91 16.86 2.91
N GLU A 29 25.95 16.49 4.18
CA GLU A 29 27.13 15.82 4.76
C GLU A 29 27.40 14.45 4.12
N ARG A 30 26.34 13.67 3.80
CA ARG A 30 26.50 12.38 3.09
C ARG A 30 27.02 12.59 1.67
N ILE A 31 26.48 13.58 0.95
CA ILE A 31 26.96 13.95 -0.39
C ILE A 31 28.47 14.30 -0.33
N SER A 32 28.90 15.15 0.62
CA SER A 32 30.29 15.55 0.74
C SER A 32 31.26 14.40 1.10
N ARG A 33 30.73 13.30 1.65
CA ARG A 33 31.49 12.10 2.01
C ARG A 33 31.32 10.95 1.00
N GLU A 34 30.63 11.19 -0.10
CA GLU A 34 30.31 10.18 -1.12
C GLU A 34 29.64 8.93 -0.53
N GLN A 35 28.75 9.13 0.45
CA GLN A 35 28.04 8.08 1.15
C GLN A 35 26.59 7.99 0.69
N SER A 36 26.17 6.81 0.25
CA SER A 36 24.77 6.56 -0.07
C SER A 36 23.90 6.51 1.18
N ILE A 37 22.60 6.79 0.99
CA ILE A 37 21.60 6.81 2.06
C ILE A 37 20.41 5.92 1.72
N ARG A 38 19.85 5.27 2.73
CA ARG A 38 18.66 4.44 2.63
C ARG A 38 17.53 5.05 3.43
N ILE A 39 16.42 5.39 2.74
CA ILE A 39 15.30 6.11 3.30
C ILE A 39 14.24 5.14 3.83
N SER A 40 13.73 5.40 5.03
CA SER A 40 12.61 4.68 5.61
C SER A 40 11.60 5.63 6.27
N GLY A 41 10.38 5.12 6.51
CA GLY A 41 9.40 5.68 7.44
C GLY A 41 9.31 4.78 8.67
N ASN A 42 8.11 4.26 8.97
CA ASN A 42 7.86 3.27 10.03
C ASN A 42 8.11 1.81 9.60
N ARG A 43 8.64 1.58 8.40
CA ARG A 43 9.00 0.25 7.87
C ARG A 43 7.82 -0.74 7.80
N THR A 44 6.62 -0.25 7.58
CA THR A 44 5.41 -1.07 7.53
C THR A 44 5.29 -1.91 6.27
N SER A 45 5.85 -1.43 5.16
CA SER A 45 5.74 -2.07 3.84
C SER A 45 7.02 -2.76 3.38
N ILE A 46 8.15 -2.54 4.01
CA ILE A 46 9.44 -3.14 3.63
C ILE A 46 10.23 -3.37 4.89
N GLN A 47 10.04 -4.52 5.53
CA GLN A 47 10.82 -4.91 6.72
C GLN A 47 12.21 -5.48 6.38
N ARG A 48 12.69 -5.30 5.17
CA ARG A 48 13.93 -5.87 4.67
C ARG A 48 15.21 -5.42 5.36
N GLU A 49 15.11 -4.45 6.25
CA GLU A 49 16.28 -3.81 6.81
C GLU A 49 16.96 -4.56 7.95
N GLN A 50 16.39 -5.68 8.41
CA GLN A 50 17.07 -6.50 9.42
C GLN A 50 18.11 -7.44 8.82
N VAL A 51 18.23 -7.50 7.49
CA VAL A 51 18.70 -8.68 6.82
C VAL A 51 20.09 -8.65 6.35
N ARG A 52 20.82 -7.82 6.26
CA ARG A 52 22.26 -7.95 5.99
C ARG A 52 22.94 -6.60 6.21
N ASP A 53 23.72 -6.49 7.27
CA ASP A 53 24.87 -5.63 7.33
C ASP A 53 25.85 -5.99 6.18
N HIS A 54 25.45 -5.62 4.96
CA HIS A 54 26.38 -5.62 3.85
C HIS A 54 27.09 -4.28 3.85
N GLU A 55 28.41 -4.32 3.84
CA GLU A 55 29.31 -3.15 3.80
C GLU A 55 28.98 -2.14 2.68
N ASN A 56 28.08 -2.50 1.76
CA ASN A 56 27.68 -1.71 0.59
C ASN A 56 26.26 -1.14 0.65
N GLN A 57 25.59 -1.11 1.82
CA GLN A 57 24.26 -0.51 1.94
C GLN A 57 24.33 0.95 2.39
N GLY A 58 23.43 1.78 1.84
CA GLY A 58 23.37 3.18 2.23
C GLY A 58 23.04 3.37 3.72
N LEU A 59 23.54 4.47 4.29
CA LEU A 59 23.31 4.82 5.69
C LEU A 59 21.80 5.04 5.95
N PRO A 60 21.24 4.41 7.00
CA PRO A 60 19.81 4.46 7.24
C PRO A 60 19.35 5.82 7.80
N VAL A 61 18.31 6.38 7.18
CA VAL A 61 17.62 7.58 7.66
C VAL A 61 16.12 7.35 7.70
N SER A 62 15.47 7.75 8.80
CA SER A 62 14.01 7.62 8.93
C SER A 62 13.33 8.99 9.07
N THR A 63 12.31 9.20 8.26
CA THR A 63 11.48 10.41 8.30
C THR A 63 10.42 10.40 9.40
N ARG A 64 10.32 9.34 10.24
CA ARG A 64 9.25 9.14 11.22
C ARG A 64 9.06 10.27 12.25
N ALA A 65 10.10 11.08 12.49
CA ALA A 65 10.00 12.21 13.42
C ALA A 65 9.62 13.54 12.74
N LEU A 66 9.46 13.58 11.42
CA LEU A 66 8.95 14.73 10.69
C LEU A 66 7.42 14.75 10.80
N LYS A 67 6.88 15.41 11.82
CA LYS A 67 5.45 15.32 12.19
C LYS A 67 4.71 16.65 12.24
N LYS A 68 5.25 17.71 11.67
CA LYS A 68 4.61 19.02 11.67
C LYS A 68 3.40 19.03 10.72
N ILE A 69 2.26 19.52 11.22
CA ILE A 69 1.09 19.87 10.40
C ILE A 69 1.32 21.29 9.88
N HIS A 70 1.30 21.45 8.56
CA HIS A 70 1.48 22.76 7.92
C HIS A 70 0.17 23.52 7.80
N PHE A 71 -0.90 22.82 7.42
CA PHE A 71 -2.25 23.34 7.31
C PHE A 71 -3.27 22.18 7.26
N PHE A 72 -4.49 22.49 7.67
CA PHE A 72 -5.68 21.71 7.40
C PHE A 72 -6.82 22.70 7.16
N ASP A 73 -7.35 22.68 5.95
CA ASP A 73 -8.42 23.54 5.50
C ASP A 73 -9.58 22.69 4.99
N PRO A 74 -10.60 22.46 5.86
CA PRO A 74 -11.78 21.68 5.49
C PRO A 74 -12.63 22.32 4.40
N ASP A 75 -12.66 23.65 4.32
CA ASP A 75 -13.48 24.37 3.34
C ASP A 75 -12.88 24.26 1.93
N ASP A 76 -11.55 24.29 1.84
CA ASP A 76 -10.82 24.07 0.59
C ASP A 76 -10.58 22.57 0.30
N LEU A 77 -10.96 21.68 1.21
CA LEU A 77 -10.76 20.23 1.12
C LEU A 77 -9.29 19.82 0.95
N VAL A 78 -8.39 20.44 1.71
CA VAL A 78 -6.96 20.19 1.62
C VAL A 78 -6.28 20.08 2.99
N ALA A 79 -5.28 19.20 3.08
CA ALA A 79 -4.43 19.06 4.25
C ALA A 79 -2.97 18.88 3.83
N GLY A 80 -2.04 19.52 4.55
CA GLY A 80 -0.60 19.43 4.27
C GLY A 80 0.21 19.26 5.54
N MET A 81 1.15 18.32 5.52
CA MET A 81 1.95 17.96 6.68
C MET A 81 3.27 17.30 6.30
N GLU A 82 4.13 17.15 7.28
CA GLU A 82 5.40 16.45 7.10
C GLU A 82 5.23 14.95 6.89
N ALA A 83 6.17 14.37 6.17
CA ALA A 83 6.12 13.00 5.64
C ALA A 83 6.15 11.88 6.69
N GLY A 84 6.55 12.17 7.93
CA GLY A 84 6.60 11.24 9.05
C GLY A 84 5.27 11.07 9.78
N GLN A 85 4.24 11.90 9.51
CA GLN A 85 2.89 11.65 10.00
C GLN A 85 2.40 10.29 9.49
N THR A 86 1.66 9.56 10.33
CA THR A 86 1.07 8.29 9.92
C THR A 86 -0.32 8.47 9.30
N ALA A 87 -0.76 7.47 8.57
CA ALA A 87 -2.12 7.46 8.04
C ALA A 87 -3.17 7.54 9.15
N ALA A 88 -2.97 6.83 10.26
CA ALA A 88 -3.86 6.87 11.42
C ALA A 88 -3.94 8.28 12.03
N GLU A 89 -2.79 8.94 12.25
CA GLU A 89 -2.74 10.31 12.79
C GLU A 89 -3.45 11.29 11.86
N LEU A 90 -3.29 11.15 10.52
CA LEU A 90 -3.99 11.97 9.56
C LEU A 90 -5.50 11.72 9.58
N GLN A 91 -5.94 10.47 9.55
CA GLN A 91 -7.37 10.13 9.59
C GLN A 91 -8.03 10.62 10.88
N GLN A 92 -7.35 10.52 12.02
CA GLN A 92 -7.83 11.07 13.29
C GLN A 92 -8.04 12.60 13.18
N LEU A 93 -7.05 13.35 12.70
CA LEU A 93 -7.13 14.79 12.50
C LEU A 93 -8.30 15.18 11.57
N LEU A 94 -8.45 14.47 10.46
CA LEU A 94 -9.52 14.71 9.50
C LEU A 94 -10.91 14.39 10.09
N GLY A 95 -11.01 13.30 10.86
CA GLY A 95 -12.25 12.85 11.50
C GLY A 95 -12.85 13.89 12.46
N GLU A 96 -12.02 14.72 13.12
CA GLU A 96 -12.48 15.82 13.99
C GLU A 96 -13.35 16.85 13.25
N LYS A 97 -13.19 16.93 11.91
CA LYS A 97 -13.94 17.83 11.03
C LYS A 97 -14.85 17.08 10.04
N ASN A 98 -15.20 15.84 10.31
CA ASN A 98 -15.99 14.98 9.43
C ASN A 98 -15.37 14.89 8.00
N MET A 99 -14.06 14.86 7.90
CA MET A 99 -13.31 14.67 6.67
C MET A 99 -12.57 13.35 6.68
N GLN A 100 -12.17 12.89 5.51
CA GLN A 100 -11.36 11.69 5.33
C GLN A 100 -10.36 11.84 4.19
N LEU A 101 -9.27 11.09 4.26
CA LEU A 101 -8.44 10.79 3.11
C LEU A 101 -9.02 9.54 2.41
N ALA A 102 -9.15 9.59 1.10
CA ALA A 102 -9.66 8.48 0.29
C ALA A 102 -8.78 7.21 0.32
N ILE A 103 -7.62 7.29 0.96
CA ILE A 103 -6.60 6.25 0.95
C ILE A 103 -6.55 5.57 2.30
N ASN A 104 -6.76 4.26 2.32
CA ASN A 104 -6.67 3.40 3.49
C ASN A 104 -5.53 2.40 3.31
N PRO A 105 -4.33 2.67 3.86
CA PRO A 105 -3.22 1.72 3.76
C PRO A 105 -3.50 0.47 4.59
N TRP A 106 -2.87 -0.65 4.21
CA TRP A 106 -2.93 -1.92 4.94
C TRP A 106 -2.45 -1.82 6.39
N TYR A 107 -1.52 -0.92 6.62
CA TYR A 107 -0.93 -0.66 7.94
C TYR A 107 -1.18 0.80 8.29
N PRO A 108 -2.08 1.10 9.23
CA PRO A 108 -2.44 2.47 9.62
C PRO A 108 -1.26 3.29 10.16
N GLU A 109 -0.24 2.62 10.69
CA GLU A 109 1.02 3.19 11.14
C GLU A 109 1.98 3.56 10.00
N SER A 110 1.62 3.28 8.73
CA SER A 110 2.41 3.71 7.57
C SER A 110 2.57 5.22 7.56
N THR A 111 3.81 5.69 7.39
CA THR A 111 4.08 7.12 7.24
C THR A 111 3.58 7.61 5.87
N LEU A 112 3.13 8.86 5.80
CA LEU A 112 2.60 9.45 4.57
C LEU A 112 3.65 9.50 3.45
N GLY A 113 4.91 9.81 3.79
CA GLY A 113 6.02 9.74 2.83
C GLY A 113 6.27 8.30 2.33
N GLY A 114 6.17 7.31 3.22
CA GLY A 114 6.27 5.89 2.88
C GLY A 114 5.13 5.43 1.97
N MET A 115 3.88 5.85 2.25
CA MET A 115 2.72 5.56 1.41
C MET A 115 2.89 6.10 -0.01
N VAL A 116 3.33 7.36 -0.14
CA VAL A 116 3.57 7.99 -1.45
C VAL A 116 4.71 7.26 -2.17
N SER A 117 5.82 7.05 -1.49
CA SER A 117 7.00 6.37 -2.05
C SER A 117 6.69 4.95 -2.53
N ALA A 118 5.84 4.22 -1.81
CA ALA A 118 5.45 2.85 -2.15
C ALA A 118 4.17 2.75 -3.00
N ASN A 119 3.50 3.87 -3.33
CA ASN A 119 2.22 3.91 -4.05
C ASN A 119 1.15 3.03 -3.40
N ILE A 120 0.93 3.21 -2.09
CA ILE A 120 -0.08 2.45 -1.35
C ILE A 120 -1.41 3.19 -1.41
N SER A 121 -2.43 2.60 -2.01
CA SER A 121 -3.75 3.23 -2.18
C SER A 121 -4.86 2.60 -1.33
N GLY A 122 -4.81 1.30 -1.06
CA GLY A 122 -5.85 0.58 -0.32
C GLY A 122 -7.13 0.31 -1.11
N PRO A 123 -8.19 -0.22 -0.45
CA PRO A 123 -9.36 -0.79 -1.10
C PRO A 123 -10.32 0.22 -1.73
N ASN A 124 -10.39 1.43 -1.20
CA ASN A 124 -11.32 2.45 -1.68
C ASN A 124 -10.93 3.05 -3.03
N ARG A 125 -9.82 2.58 -3.62
CA ARG A 125 -9.30 3.05 -4.91
C ARG A 125 -10.33 2.98 -6.04
N MET A 126 -11.27 2.04 -5.98
CA MET A 126 -12.28 1.85 -7.01
C MET A 126 -13.15 3.10 -7.21
N ASN A 127 -13.68 3.66 -6.12
CA ASN A 127 -14.58 4.82 -6.16
C ASN A 127 -13.86 6.14 -5.90
N MET A 128 -12.91 6.14 -4.99
CA MET A 128 -12.27 7.36 -4.47
C MET A 128 -10.94 7.71 -5.17
N GLY A 129 -10.47 6.84 -6.07
CA GLY A 129 -9.17 6.99 -6.69
C GLY A 129 -8.00 6.55 -5.80
N GLY A 130 -6.78 6.78 -6.27
CA GLY A 130 -5.56 6.45 -5.56
C GLY A 130 -4.75 7.68 -5.17
N LEU A 131 -3.49 7.45 -4.82
CA LEU A 131 -2.54 8.52 -4.50
C LEU A 131 -2.41 9.56 -5.62
N ARG A 132 -2.48 9.13 -6.90
CA ARG A 132 -2.41 10.04 -8.05
C ARG A 132 -3.56 11.05 -8.11
N ASP A 133 -4.69 10.72 -7.50
CA ASP A 133 -5.91 11.54 -7.51
C ASP A 133 -5.99 12.42 -6.25
N SER A 134 -5.32 12.02 -5.18
CA SER A 134 -5.38 12.68 -3.87
C SER A 134 -4.16 13.55 -3.56
N LEU A 135 -2.96 13.18 -4.05
CA LEU A 135 -1.72 13.93 -3.80
C LEU A 135 -1.64 15.15 -4.71
N ILE A 136 -1.72 16.36 -4.12
CA ILE A 136 -1.74 17.63 -4.84
C ILE A 136 -0.45 18.45 -4.70
N GLY A 137 0.41 18.07 -3.76
CA GLY A 137 1.70 18.72 -3.58
C GLY A 137 2.67 17.87 -2.78
N ILE A 138 3.95 18.10 -3.02
CA ILE A 138 5.04 17.37 -2.37
C ILE A 138 6.24 18.29 -2.17
N GLU A 139 6.97 18.06 -1.08
CA GLU A 139 8.30 18.63 -0.87
C GLU A 139 9.27 17.47 -0.58
N TYR A 140 10.44 17.52 -1.22
CA TYR A 140 11.47 16.49 -1.05
C TYR A 140 12.87 17.09 -1.17
N ILE A 141 13.88 16.37 -0.66
CA ILE A 141 15.30 16.68 -0.85
C ILE A 141 15.81 15.79 -1.99
N ASN A 142 16.36 16.43 -3.04
CA ASN A 142 16.91 15.72 -4.20
C ASN A 142 18.37 15.26 -3.97
N ALA A 143 18.97 14.58 -4.96
CA ALA A 143 20.34 14.08 -4.87
C ALA A 143 21.44 15.17 -4.79
N LYS A 144 21.08 16.43 -5.01
CA LYS A 144 22.00 17.58 -4.81
C LYS A 144 21.84 18.23 -3.42
N GLY A 145 20.99 17.68 -2.56
CA GLY A 145 20.68 18.27 -1.25
C GLY A 145 19.78 19.52 -1.35
N GLU A 146 19.14 19.75 -2.50
CA GLU A 146 18.23 20.87 -2.70
C GLU A 146 16.81 20.51 -2.27
N ARG A 147 16.11 21.47 -1.67
CA ARG A 147 14.68 21.33 -1.36
C ARG A 147 13.88 21.64 -2.60
N VAL A 148 13.15 20.68 -3.10
CA VAL A 148 12.28 20.78 -4.27
C VAL A 148 10.83 20.76 -3.81
N LYS A 149 10.05 21.75 -4.30
CA LYS A 149 8.59 21.81 -4.09
C LYS A 149 7.89 21.62 -5.42
N ALA A 150 6.90 20.75 -5.45
CA ALA A 150 6.04 20.53 -6.61
C ALA A 150 4.58 20.50 -6.20
N GLY A 151 3.69 20.97 -7.06
CA GLY A 151 2.29 21.15 -6.71
C GLY A 151 2.07 22.28 -5.69
N GLY A 152 1.00 22.20 -4.90
CA GLY A 152 0.66 23.28 -3.95
C GLY A 152 -0.49 22.91 -3.03
N LYS A 153 -1.17 23.95 -2.51
CA LYS A 153 -2.36 23.83 -1.67
C LYS A 153 -3.66 23.78 -2.49
N VAL A 154 -3.59 24.01 -3.79
CA VAL A 154 -4.77 24.09 -4.67
C VAL A 154 -4.83 22.87 -5.58
N VAL A 155 -6.04 22.37 -5.79
CA VAL A 155 -6.30 21.15 -6.60
C VAL A 155 -5.90 21.34 -8.07
N LYS A 156 -5.93 22.58 -8.59
CA LYS A 156 -5.57 22.90 -9.97
C LYS A 156 -4.26 23.66 -10.04
N ASN A 157 -3.15 22.94 -10.20
CA ASN A 157 -1.85 23.51 -10.53
C ASN A 157 -1.41 22.93 -11.88
N VAL A 158 -1.34 23.79 -12.91
CA VAL A 158 -1.01 23.39 -14.29
C VAL A 158 0.35 23.91 -14.75
N THR A 159 1.15 24.45 -13.83
CA THR A 159 2.44 25.07 -14.13
C THR A 159 3.58 24.06 -13.97
N GLY A 160 4.30 23.78 -15.04
CA GLY A 160 5.49 22.92 -15.04
C GLY A 160 5.22 21.43 -15.17
N TYR A 161 6.27 20.63 -15.00
CA TYR A 161 6.20 19.18 -15.01
C TYR A 161 5.51 18.66 -13.75
N ASP A 162 4.76 17.57 -13.89
CA ASP A 162 4.07 16.93 -12.77
C ASP A 162 5.05 16.06 -11.94
N LEU A 163 5.94 16.75 -11.24
CA LEU A 163 6.88 16.10 -10.33
C LEU A 163 6.18 15.41 -9.16
N THR A 164 4.97 15.85 -8.80
CA THR A 164 4.18 15.23 -7.74
C THR A 164 3.87 13.78 -8.11
N ARG A 165 3.40 13.53 -9.34
CA ARG A 165 3.13 12.18 -9.82
C ARG A 165 4.39 11.36 -10.05
N MET A 166 5.50 11.99 -10.43
CA MET A 166 6.79 11.32 -10.59
C MET A 166 7.26 10.69 -9.27
N MET A 167 6.97 11.35 -8.15
CA MET A 167 7.38 10.86 -6.82
C MET A 167 6.49 9.75 -6.25
N ILE A 168 5.38 9.39 -6.91
CA ILE A 168 4.52 8.29 -6.48
C ILE A 168 5.12 6.96 -6.96
N GLY A 169 5.46 6.08 -6.01
CA GLY A 169 5.99 4.76 -6.33
C GLY A 169 7.49 4.71 -6.63
N HIS A 170 8.24 5.77 -6.30
CA HIS A 170 9.69 5.83 -6.55
C HIS A 170 10.53 4.99 -5.56
N LEU A 171 9.92 4.39 -4.55
CA LEU A 171 10.55 3.45 -3.60
C LEU A 171 11.84 3.98 -2.93
N GLY A 172 11.90 5.29 -2.68
CA GLY A 172 13.07 5.94 -2.08
C GLY A 172 14.20 6.30 -3.05
N GLY A 173 14.08 5.98 -4.35
CA GLY A 173 15.17 6.14 -5.29
C GLY A 173 15.36 7.51 -5.91
N LEU A 174 14.37 8.42 -5.84
CA LEU A 174 14.42 9.72 -6.52
C LEU A 174 14.56 10.92 -5.57
N GLY A 175 14.42 10.70 -4.26
CA GLY A 175 14.53 11.77 -3.28
C GLY A 175 13.96 11.39 -1.92
N LEU A 176 14.28 12.17 -0.90
CA LEU A 176 13.78 12.05 0.45
C LEU A 176 12.56 12.96 0.63
N ILE A 177 11.35 12.38 0.67
CA ILE A 177 10.10 13.13 0.87
C ILE A 177 10.08 13.72 2.27
N THR A 178 9.84 15.04 2.37
CA THR A 178 9.78 15.75 3.64
C THR A 178 8.39 16.23 4.00
N SER A 179 7.54 16.54 2.99
CA SER A 179 6.16 16.99 3.20
C SER A 179 5.26 16.56 2.06
N VAL A 180 3.98 16.39 2.35
CA VAL A 180 2.93 16.01 1.41
C VAL A 180 1.67 16.85 1.62
N ASN A 181 0.98 17.17 0.53
CA ASN A 181 -0.32 17.85 0.56
C ASN A 181 -1.35 16.95 -0.13
N PHE A 182 -2.45 16.70 0.53
CA PHE A 182 -3.53 15.88 0.03
C PHE A 182 -4.80 16.68 -0.19
N LYS A 183 -5.51 16.34 -1.25
CA LYS A 183 -6.94 16.60 -1.35
C LYS A 183 -7.64 15.63 -0.40
N VAL A 184 -8.50 16.17 0.45
CA VAL A 184 -9.36 15.41 1.35
C VAL A 184 -10.81 15.54 0.89
N GLN A 185 -11.70 14.77 1.48
CA GLN A 185 -13.11 14.79 1.12
C GLN A 185 -13.98 14.65 2.36
N PRO A 186 -15.26 15.09 2.29
CA PRO A 186 -16.19 14.83 3.36
C PRO A 186 -16.29 13.34 3.67
N PHE A 187 -16.51 13.05 4.93
CA PHE A 187 -16.72 11.69 5.38
C PHE A 187 -18.02 11.13 4.75
N VAL A 188 -17.96 9.91 4.25
CA VAL A 188 -19.14 9.23 3.72
C VAL A 188 -20.01 8.78 4.90
N ILE A 189 -21.19 9.38 5.03
CA ILE A 189 -22.15 9.03 6.09
C ILE A 189 -22.89 7.77 5.67
N GLU A 190 -23.03 6.82 6.61
CA GLU A 190 -23.79 5.59 6.46
C GLU A 190 -23.38 4.69 5.29
N PRO A 191 -22.16 4.09 5.34
CA PRO A 191 -21.81 3.05 4.40
C PRO A 191 -22.67 1.80 4.65
N HIS A 192 -23.08 1.16 3.55
CA HIS A 192 -23.81 -0.10 3.58
C HIS A 192 -23.06 -1.12 2.73
N ALA A 193 -23.24 -2.37 3.04
CA ALA A 193 -22.69 -3.45 2.22
C ALA A 193 -23.61 -4.67 2.23
N VAL A 194 -23.57 -5.41 1.13
CA VAL A 194 -24.20 -6.74 1.03
C VAL A 194 -23.10 -7.76 0.88
N PHE A 195 -23.21 -8.85 1.61
CA PHE A 195 -22.25 -9.95 1.62
C PHE A 195 -22.87 -11.26 1.22
N VAL A 196 -22.08 -12.12 0.61
CA VAL A 196 -22.44 -13.52 0.36
C VAL A 196 -21.20 -14.41 0.52
N GLU A 197 -21.38 -15.54 1.22
CA GLU A 197 -20.38 -16.59 1.23
C GLU A 197 -20.63 -17.51 0.03
N THR A 198 -19.58 -17.78 -0.75
CA THR A 198 -19.64 -18.57 -1.99
C THR A 198 -18.40 -19.44 -2.13
N GLY A 199 -18.46 -20.48 -2.97
CA GLY A 199 -17.32 -21.30 -3.28
C GLY A 199 -16.22 -20.53 -4.02
N ILE A 200 -14.97 -20.93 -3.82
CA ILE A 200 -13.80 -20.33 -4.46
C ILE A 200 -13.86 -20.37 -6.02
N GLN A 201 -14.72 -21.19 -6.59
CA GLN A 201 -14.91 -21.33 -8.04
C GLN A 201 -16.10 -20.51 -8.57
N ASP A 202 -16.96 -19.98 -7.69
CA ASP A 202 -18.23 -19.33 -8.08
C ASP A 202 -18.23 -17.82 -7.93
N TRP A 203 -17.34 -17.26 -7.10
CA TRP A 203 -17.30 -15.82 -6.80
C TRP A 203 -17.07 -14.94 -8.02
N GLN A 204 -16.33 -15.45 -9.03
CA GLN A 204 -16.04 -14.72 -10.27
C GLN A 204 -17.32 -14.40 -11.03
N ASN A 205 -18.26 -15.37 -11.15
CA ASN A 205 -19.52 -15.18 -11.83
C ASN A 205 -20.38 -14.08 -11.17
N LEU A 206 -20.32 -13.98 -9.84
CA LEU A 206 -21.02 -12.93 -9.09
C LEU A 206 -20.42 -11.56 -9.38
N VAL A 207 -19.09 -11.44 -9.40
CA VAL A 207 -18.41 -10.19 -9.74
C VAL A 207 -18.70 -9.77 -11.18
N GLU A 208 -18.65 -10.69 -12.14
CA GLU A 208 -19.01 -10.40 -13.53
C GLU A 208 -20.47 -9.93 -13.65
N SER A 209 -21.39 -10.54 -12.91
CA SER A 209 -22.79 -10.13 -12.89
C SER A 209 -22.98 -8.72 -12.34
N LEU A 210 -22.24 -8.34 -11.27
CA LEU A 210 -22.23 -6.96 -10.75
C LEU A 210 -21.74 -5.97 -11.81
N GLN A 211 -20.68 -6.32 -12.56
CA GLN A 211 -20.14 -5.47 -13.62
C GLN A 211 -21.08 -5.33 -14.81
N ILE A 212 -21.71 -6.42 -15.26
CA ILE A 212 -22.70 -6.42 -16.36
C ILE A 212 -23.90 -5.53 -16.02
N LYS A 213 -24.40 -5.62 -14.79
CA LYS A 213 -25.51 -4.77 -14.31
C LYS A 213 -25.09 -3.31 -14.08
N ARG A 214 -23.78 -3.01 -14.08
CA ARG A 214 -23.23 -1.66 -13.82
C ARG A 214 -23.76 -1.03 -12.53
N ILE A 215 -23.88 -1.82 -11.48
CA ILE A 215 -24.35 -1.34 -10.17
C ILE A 215 -23.31 -0.32 -9.64
N PRO A 216 -23.73 0.88 -9.20
CA PRO A 216 -22.80 1.92 -8.77
C PRO A 216 -22.31 1.68 -7.34
N LEU A 217 -21.33 0.79 -7.21
CA LEU A 217 -20.70 0.38 -5.97
C LEU A 217 -19.50 1.26 -5.62
N ASP A 218 -19.25 1.43 -4.34
CA ASP A 218 -18.07 2.14 -3.83
C ASP A 218 -16.85 1.20 -3.80
N TRP A 219 -17.08 -0.09 -3.49
CA TRP A 219 -16.05 -1.12 -3.51
C TRP A 219 -16.67 -2.52 -3.73
N VAL A 220 -15.86 -3.41 -4.27
CA VAL A 220 -16.13 -4.86 -4.30
C VAL A 220 -14.88 -5.55 -3.79
N GLN A 221 -15.04 -6.43 -2.81
CA GLN A 221 -13.95 -7.17 -2.19
C GLN A 221 -14.34 -8.63 -2.00
N ALA A 222 -13.37 -9.49 -2.21
CA ALA A 222 -13.50 -10.90 -1.90
C ALA A 222 -12.39 -11.31 -0.94
N VAL A 223 -12.72 -12.08 0.09
CA VAL A 223 -11.75 -12.53 1.09
C VAL A 223 -11.93 -14.02 1.33
N SER A 224 -10.87 -14.74 1.67
CA SER A 224 -11.01 -16.13 2.10
C SER A 224 -11.82 -16.20 3.40
N ALA A 225 -12.95 -16.91 3.36
CA ALA A 225 -13.90 -16.95 4.48
C ALA A 225 -13.42 -17.83 5.65
N SER A 226 -12.52 -18.76 5.39
CA SER A 226 -11.93 -19.63 6.42
C SER A 226 -10.44 -19.83 6.18
N PRO A 227 -9.68 -20.21 7.20
CA PRO A 227 -8.28 -20.62 7.04
C PRO A 227 -8.11 -21.79 6.06
N GLU A 228 -9.14 -22.59 5.85
CA GLU A 228 -9.11 -23.76 4.96
C GLU A 228 -9.28 -23.39 3.47
N GLY A 229 -9.53 -22.11 3.16
CA GLY A 229 -9.43 -21.53 1.82
C GLY A 229 -10.45 -22.03 0.77
N GLN A 230 -11.49 -22.76 1.18
CA GLN A 230 -12.48 -23.30 0.23
C GLN A 230 -13.61 -22.34 -0.11
N ASN A 231 -13.88 -21.38 0.76
CA ASN A 231 -14.95 -20.41 0.59
C ASN A 231 -14.41 -18.99 0.54
N ILE A 232 -15.11 -18.18 -0.23
CA ILE A 232 -14.88 -16.75 -0.36
C ILE A 232 -16.08 -16.00 0.22
N LEU A 233 -15.82 -15.02 1.06
CA LEU A 233 -16.80 -14.02 1.43
C LEU A 233 -16.65 -12.84 0.46
N LEU A 234 -17.67 -12.66 -0.38
CA LEU A 234 -17.73 -11.55 -1.34
C LEU A 234 -18.60 -10.45 -0.77
N GLY A 235 -18.09 -9.23 -0.74
CA GLY A 235 -18.78 -8.03 -0.29
C GLY A 235 -18.87 -6.96 -1.38
N ALA A 236 -19.98 -6.26 -1.42
CA ALA A 236 -20.22 -5.12 -2.28
C ALA A 236 -20.71 -3.94 -1.45
N GLY A 237 -19.91 -2.88 -1.36
CA GLY A 237 -20.19 -1.70 -0.56
C GLY A 237 -20.71 -0.53 -1.39
N PHE A 238 -21.60 0.25 -0.78
CA PHE A 238 -22.22 1.41 -1.41
C PHE A 238 -22.64 2.45 -0.35
N SER A 239 -22.83 3.67 -0.79
CA SER A 239 -23.22 4.82 0.04
C SER A 239 -24.25 5.69 -0.67
N GLY A 240 -24.75 6.71 0.01
CA GLY A 240 -25.70 7.68 -0.53
C GLY A 240 -26.92 7.88 0.35
N ASN A 241 -27.94 8.56 -0.19
CA ASN A 241 -29.21 8.71 0.52
C ASN A 241 -29.98 7.38 0.64
N ALA A 242 -31.00 7.34 1.50
CA ALA A 242 -31.77 6.13 1.80
C ALA A 242 -32.31 5.46 0.54
N GLU A 243 -32.94 6.23 -0.36
CA GLU A 243 -33.58 5.72 -1.59
C GLU A 243 -32.52 5.04 -2.50
N ARG A 244 -31.36 5.69 -2.70
CA ARG A 244 -30.27 5.14 -3.48
C ARG A 244 -29.73 3.85 -2.84
N ARG A 245 -29.54 3.84 -1.53
CA ARG A 245 -29.04 2.67 -0.81
C ARG A 245 -29.98 1.47 -0.91
N GLU A 246 -31.27 1.69 -0.69
CA GLU A 246 -32.28 0.64 -0.80
C GLU A 246 -32.34 0.03 -2.21
N ARG A 247 -32.29 0.87 -3.25
CA ARG A 247 -32.22 0.42 -4.64
C ARG A 247 -30.95 -0.43 -4.91
N ILE A 248 -29.78 0.07 -4.50
CA ILE A 248 -28.52 -0.64 -4.74
C ILE A 248 -28.49 -1.95 -3.95
N ALA A 249 -28.94 -1.95 -2.67
CA ALA A 249 -29.00 -3.15 -1.86
C ALA A 249 -29.82 -4.24 -2.56
N LYS A 250 -31.01 -3.88 -3.07
CA LYS A 250 -31.87 -4.80 -3.80
C LYS A 250 -31.18 -5.34 -5.07
N GLU A 251 -30.57 -4.47 -5.87
CA GLU A 251 -29.86 -4.88 -7.09
C GLU A 251 -28.70 -5.84 -6.78
N VAL A 252 -27.96 -5.62 -5.69
CA VAL A 252 -26.87 -6.50 -5.25
C VAL A 252 -27.41 -7.82 -4.71
N GLN A 253 -28.47 -7.78 -3.90
CA GLN A 253 -29.12 -9.00 -3.38
C GLN A 253 -29.68 -9.89 -4.49
N GLU A 254 -30.22 -9.30 -5.56
CA GLU A 254 -30.64 -10.05 -6.75
C GLU A 254 -29.48 -10.79 -7.41
N VAL A 255 -28.24 -10.23 -7.35
CA VAL A 255 -27.04 -10.90 -7.89
C VAL A 255 -26.52 -11.97 -6.92
N PHE A 256 -26.48 -11.66 -5.62
CA PHE A 256 -25.90 -12.53 -4.61
C PHE A 256 -26.83 -13.67 -4.17
N GLY A 257 -28.15 -13.51 -4.41
CA GLY A 257 -29.18 -14.50 -4.09
C GLY A 257 -29.61 -14.51 -2.62
N ASP A 258 -30.45 -15.46 -2.28
CA ASP A 258 -31.17 -15.55 -0.99
C ASP A 258 -30.26 -15.75 0.24
N LYS A 259 -29.01 -16.18 0.04
CA LYS A 259 -28.04 -16.37 1.12
C LYS A 259 -27.26 -15.09 1.45
N SER A 260 -27.56 -14.00 0.76
CA SER A 260 -26.89 -12.72 1.02
C SER A 260 -27.38 -12.09 2.32
N SER A 261 -26.47 -11.42 3.02
CA SER A 261 -26.74 -10.65 4.23
C SER A 261 -26.38 -9.18 4.01
N MET A 262 -27.13 -8.28 4.64
CA MET A 262 -26.88 -6.85 4.58
C MET A 262 -26.28 -6.36 5.89
N LEU A 263 -25.20 -5.58 5.81
CA LEU A 263 -24.63 -4.86 6.93
C LEU A 263 -25.01 -3.39 6.83
N ALA A 264 -25.68 -2.88 7.85
CA ALA A 264 -25.99 -1.46 8.04
C ALA A 264 -25.23 -0.93 9.26
N ASP A 265 -24.86 0.36 9.24
CA ASP A 265 -24.00 1.02 10.25
C ASP A 265 -24.49 0.95 11.70
N ASN A 266 -25.75 0.56 11.94
CA ASN A 266 -26.43 0.56 13.25
C ASN A 266 -26.89 -0.82 13.72
N ASP A 267 -26.44 -1.90 13.11
CA ASP A 267 -26.89 -3.23 13.49
C ASP A 267 -26.00 -3.83 14.57
N ASP A 268 -26.33 -3.48 15.84
CA ASP A 268 -25.72 -4.08 17.04
C ASP A 268 -26.17 -5.54 17.28
N SER A 269 -27.03 -6.09 16.41
CA SER A 269 -27.81 -7.31 16.67
C SER A 269 -27.23 -8.58 16.05
N GLN A 270 -26.20 -8.52 15.24
CA GLN A 270 -25.62 -9.70 14.62
C GLN A 270 -24.24 -10.04 15.20
N ASP A 271 -23.95 -11.34 15.31
CA ASP A 271 -22.69 -11.95 15.77
C ASP A 271 -21.46 -11.63 14.89
N TRP A 272 -21.44 -10.49 14.25
CA TRP A 272 -20.25 -9.92 13.66
C TRP A 272 -19.38 -9.40 14.80
N PRO A 273 -18.11 -9.79 14.87
CA PRO A 273 -17.22 -9.28 15.90
C PRO A 273 -17.25 -7.76 15.86
N ALA A 274 -17.69 -7.15 16.96
CA ALA A 274 -17.76 -5.71 17.12
C ALA A 274 -16.48 -5.08 16.63
N LEU A 275 -16.56 -4.14 15.69
CA LEU A 275 -15.42 -3.33 15.27
C LEU A 275 -14.83 -2.70 16.54
N PRO A 276 -13.55 -2.94 16.85
CA PRO A 276 -12.95 -2.42 18.05
C PRO A 276 -12.89 -0.89 17.96
N GLY A 277 -13.70 -0.25 18.80
CA GLY A 277 -13.80 1.20 18.89
C GLY A 277 -14.77 1.80 17.89
N LYS A 278 -15.31 2.97 18.24
CA LYS A 278 -16.14 3.82 17.37
C LYS A 278 -15.33 4.47 16.24
N GLU A 279 -14.22 3.87 15.85
CA GLU A 279 -13.38 4.33 14.75
C GLU A 279 -14.05 3.93 13.45
N ARG A 280 -14.72 4.90 12.86
CA ARG A 280 -15.40 4.82 11.57
C ARG A 280 -14.37 4.67 10.44
N PHE A 281 -13.72 3.52 10.37
CA PHE A 281 -12.89 3.19 9.22
C PHE A 281 -13.80 2.67 8.10
N HIS A 282 -13.93 3.47 7.04
CA HIS A 282 -14.59 3.03 5.82
C HIS A 282 -13.74 2.00 5.11
N GLY A 283 -14.11 0.78 5.22
CA GLY A 283 -13.53 -0.30 4.44
C GLY A 283 -13.60 -1.63 5.18
N PHE A 284 -13.96 -2.62 4.43
CA PHE A 284 -14.03 -4.01 4.83
C PHE A 284 -12.68 -4.58 5.34
N ILE A 285 -11.56 -3.99 4.88
CA ILE A 285 -10.19 -4.44 5.20
C ILE A 285 -9.83 -4.33 6.68
N PRO A 286 -10.05 -3.21 7.40
CA PRO A 286 -9.74 -3.13 8.81
C PRO A 286 -10.46 -4.20 9.62
N PHE A 287 -11.70 -4.52 9.25
CA PHE A 287 -12.46 -5.60 9.85
C PHE A 287 -11.76 -6.96 9.69
N TYR A 288 -11.31 -7.30 8.47
CA TYR A 288 -10.66 -8.58 8.24
C TYR A 288 -9.26 -8.66 8.84
N LEU A 289 -8.48 -7.60 8.79
CA LEU A 289 -7.16 -7.56 9.41
C LEU A 289 -7.27 -7.77 10.92
N SER A 290 -8.24 -7.14 11.59
CA SER A 290 -8.49 -7.32 13.01
C SER A 290 -9.05 -8.70 13.33
N HIS A 291 -10.00 -9.19 12.52
CA HIS A 291 -10.60 -10.52 12.69
C HIS A 291 -9.59 -11.65 12.50
N TRP A 292 -8.73 -11.53 11.51
CA TRP A 292 -7.68 -12.52 11.26
C TRP A 292 -6.45 -12.35 12.14
N LYS A 293 -6.44 -11.36 13.05
CA LYS A 293 -5.26 -11.04 13.87
C LYS A 293 -3.99 -10.91 13.01
N ILE A 294 -4.12 -10.27 11.83
CA ILE A 294 -2.98 -10.00 10.96
C ILE A 294 -2.21 -8.81 11.51
N ASP A 295 -1.70 -8.90 12.72
CA ASP A 295 -0.87 -7.85 13.28
C ASP A 295 0.49 -7.79 12.57
N ALA A 296 0.98 -8.93 12.13
CA ALA A 296 2.27 -9.04 11.46
C ALA A 296 2.41 -10.35 10.66
N PRO A 297 1.85 -10.47 9.42
CA PRO A 297 2.04 -11.66 8.62
C PRO A 297 3.53 -11.86 8.34
N ALA A 298 3.99 -13.10 8.31
CA ALA A 298 5.36 -13.44 7.97
C ALA A 298 5.67 -13.11 6.49
N LEU A 299 4.66 -13.26 5.62
CA LEU A 299 4.74 -12.90 4.21
C LEU A 299 3.49 -12.12 3.77
N HIS A 300 3.69 -11.00 3.07
CA HIS A 300 2.62 -10.26 2.40
C HIS A 300 3.03 -9.96 0.96
N LEU A 301 2.29 -10.50 0.03
CA LEU A 301 2.45 -10.30 -1.41
C LEU A 301 1.26 -9.52 -1.97
N GLN A 302 1.53 -8.65 -2.92
CA GLN A 302 0.52 -7.97 -3.74
C GLN A 302 0.75 -8.34 -5.20
N ALA A 303 -0.27 -8.91 -5.85
CA ALA A 303 -0.30 -9.11 -7.28
C ALA A 303 -1.31 -8.14 -7.90
N SER A 304 -0.87 -7.34 -8.88
CA SER A 304 -1.73 -6.41 -9.61
C SER A 304 -1.78 -6.83 -11.08
N MET A 305 -3.00 -6.93 -11.63
CA MET A 305 -3.21 -7.38 -13.00
C MET A 305 -4.58 -6.89 -13.52
N PRO A 306 -4.85 -6.93 -14.83
CA PRO A 306 -6.19 -6.62 -15.35
C PRO A 306 -7.27 -7.47 -14.68
N THR A 307 -8.44 -6.89 -14.42
CA THR A 307 -9.58 -7.60 -13.81
C THR A 307 -9.91 -8.91 -14.49
N ALA A 308 -9.89 -8.92 -15.84
CA ALA A 308 -10.19 -10.12 -16.61
C ALA A 308 -9.19 -11.27 -16.37
N ASP A 309 -7.95 -10.96 -16.03
CA ASP A 309 -6.94 -11.94 -15.69
C ASP A 309 -7.08 -12.39 -14.22
N LEU A 310 -7.36 -11.45 -13.33
CA LEU A 310 -7.61 -11.75 -11.91
C LEU A 310 -8.80 -12.71 -11.73
N LEU A 311 -9.89 -12.49 -12.48
CA LEU A 311 -11.08 -13.36 -12.46
C LEU A 311 -10.84 -14.76 -13.05
N LYS A 312 -9.73 -14.99 -13.73
CA LYS A 312 -9.36 -16.30 -14.30
C LYS A 312 -8.34 -17.05 -13.46
N LEU A 313 -7.84 -16.46 -12.38
CA LEU A 313 -6.84 -17.12 -11.54
C LEU A 313 -7.42 -18.39 -10.90
N PRO A 314 -6.74 -19.55 -11.04
CA PRO A 314 -7.14 -20.79 -10.38
C PRO A 314 -6.70 -20.75 -8.90
N LEU A 315 -7.42 -19.98 -8.08
CA LEU A 315 -7.09 -19.73 -6.67
C LEU A 315 -7.14 -21.00 -5.81
N ASP A 316 -7.90 -22.00 -6.24
CA ASP A 316 -7.98 -23.34 -5.63
C ASP A 316 -6.62 -24.04 -5.57
N LEU A 317 -5.73 -23.76 -6.53
CA LEU A 317 -4.37 -24.29 -6.53
C LEU A 317 -3.49 -23.74 -5.39
N LEU A 318 -3.91 -22.65 -4.77
CA LEU A 318 -3.23 -22.07 -3.60
C LEU A 318 -3.71 -22.67 -2.27
N SER A 319 -4.79 -23.46 -2.28
CA SER A 319 -5.40 -24.00 -1.03
C SER A 319 -4.46 -24.87 -0.21
N SER A 320 -3.50 -25.58 -0.82
CA SER A 320 -2.48 -26.36 -0.09
C SER A 320 -1.57 -25.51 0.79
N TRP A 321 -1.43 -24.21 0.48
CA TRP A 321 -0.63 -23.26 1.24
C TRP A 321 -1.43 -22.53 2.31
N ASN A 322 -2.76 -22.65 2.24
CA ASN A 322 -3.69 -21.97 3.14
C ASN A 322 -3.44 -20.46 3.30
N PRO A 323 -3.24 -19.70 2.21
CA PRO A 323 -3.03 -18.27 2.32
C PRO A 323 -4.33 -17.57 2.70
N ARG A 324 -4.23 -16.54 3.53
CA ARG A 324 -5.32 -15.58 3.65
C ARG A 324 -5.28 -14.66 2.43
N MET A 325 -6.41 -14.53 1.75
CA MET A 325 -6.51 -13.80 0.49
C MET A 325 -7.47 -12.63 0.62
N ILE A 326 -7.07 -11.49 0.08
CA ILE A 326 -7.97 -10.35 -0.14
C ILE A 326 -7.83 -9.94 -1.60
N LEU A 327 -8.98 -9.95 -2.29
CA LEU A 327 -9.06 -9.58 -3.69
C LEU A 327 -9.87 -8.30 -3.84
N HIS A 328 -9.38 -7.43 -4.70
CA HIS A 328 -10.11 -6.26 -5.19
C HIS A 328 -10.40 -6.46 -6.68
N PRO A 329 -11.48 -7.19 -7.03
CA PRO A 329 -11.69 -7.65 -8.40
C PRO A 329 -11.73 -6.49 -9.41
N ILE A 330 -12.38 -5.38 -9.04
CA ILE A 330 -12.49 -4.20 -9.89
C ILE A 330 -11.27 -3.28 -9.74
N GLY A 331 -10.63 -3.29 -8.57
CA GLY A 331 -9.37 -2.57 -8.31
C GLY A 331 -8.14 -3.25 -8.90
N ALA A 332 -8.31 -4.48 -9.39
CA ALA A 332 -7.28 -5.27 -10.07
C ALA A 332 -6.07 -5.65 -9.18
N ASP A 333 -6.32 -5.90 -7.90
CA ASP A 333 -5.31 -6.29 -6.92
C ASP A 333 -5.72 -7.55 -6.14
N LEU A 334 -4.73 -8.44 -5.92
CA LEU A 334 -4.79 -9.59 -5.04
C LEU A 334 -3.73 -9.45 -3.97
N HIS A 335 -4.12 -9.54 -2.71
CA HIS A 335 -3.22 -9.58 -1.56
C HIS A 335 -3.22 -10.98 -0.94
N LEU A 336 -2.05 -11.49 -0.69
CA LEU A 336 -1.81 -12.83 -0.13
C LEU A 336 -0.98 -12.69 1.14
N PHE A 337 -1.46 -13.31 2.22
CA PHE A 337 -0.81 -13.31 3.52
C PHE A 337 -0.53 -14.73 3.96
N LEU A 338 0.68 -14.98 4.43
CA LEU A 338 1.10 -16.25 5.02
C LEU A 338 1.69 -15.99 6.40
N ASP A 339 1.34 -16.85 7.36
CA ASP A 339 1.87 -16.78 8.74
C ASP A 339 3.13 -17.62 8.90
N GLN A 340 3.52 -18.37 7.87
CA GLN A 340 4.67 -19.24 7.91
C GLN A 340 5.98 -18.46 7.90
N GLU A 341 6.79 -18.62 8.94
CA GLU A 341 8.09 -17.98 9.08
C GLU A 341 9.21 -18.71 8.32
N ASP A 342 8.99 -19.98 7.92
CA ASP A 342 9.98 -20.79 7.22
C ASP A 342 10.31 -20.24 5.84
N GLU A 343 11.58 -19.84 5.65
CA GLU A 343 12.10 -19.24 4.43
C GLU A 343 11.88 -20.12 3.19
N LYS A 344 12.10 -21.42 3.32
CA LYS A 344 11.98 -22.36 2.21
C LYS A 344 10.53 -22.44 1.74
N GLN A 345 9.59 -22.52 2.68
CA GLN A 345 8.16 -22.55 2.36
C GLN A 345 7.70 -21.24 1.73
N GLN A 346 8.17 -20.08 2.21
CA GLN A 346 7.88 -18.81 1.59
C GLN A 346 8.42 -18.73 0.15
N LYS A 347 9.64 -19.21 -0.12
CA LYS A 347 10.23 -19.27 -1.46
C LYS A 347 9.43 -20.19 -2.40
N GLU A 348 9.05 -21.37 -1.92
CA GLU A 348 8.22 -22.31 -2.69
C GLU A 348 6.85 -21.74 -3.02
N PHE A 349 6.21 -21.05 -2.07
CA PHE A 349 4.94 -20.37 -2.30
C PHE A 349 5.07 -19.25 -3.35
N ILE A 350 6.09 -18.40 -3.23
CA ILE A 350 6.36 -17.33 -4.19
C ILE A 350 6.57 -17.92 -5.60
N GLN A 351 7.31 -19.04 -5.71
CA GLN A 351 7.53 -19.68 -7.00
C GLN A 351 6.23 -20.29 -7.58
N THR A 352 5.40 -20.89 -6.72
CA THR A 352 4.08 -21.38 -7.13
C THR A 352 3.21 -20.25 -7.64
N LEU A 353 3.15 -19.13 -6.93
CA LEU A 353 2.39 -17.97 -7.34
C LEU A 353 2.88 -17.38 -8.67
N LYS A 354 4.20 -17.31 -8.89
CA LYS A 354 4.76 -16.86 -10.18
C LYS A 354 4.30 -17.71 -11.36
N ASN A 355 4.21 -19.01 -11.16
CA ASN A 355 3.75 -19.93 -12.22
C ASN A 355 2.25 -19.80 -12.51
N LEU A 356 1.46 -19.33 -11.52
CA LEU A 356 0.01 -19.11 -11.68
C LEU A 356 -0.32 -17.75 -12.28
N LEU A 357 0.52 -16.76 -12.06
CA LEU A 357 0.26 -15.40 -12.53
C LEU A 357 0.50 -15.27 -14.04
N PRO A 358 -0.33 -14.51 -14.77
CA PRO A 358 -0.11 -14.25 -16.19
C PRO A 358 1.13 -13.37 -16.36
N GLN A 359 2.21 -13.95 -16.89
CA GLN A 359 3.55 -13.36 -16.97
C GLN A 359 3.61 -12.02 -17.71
N ASN A 360 2.71 -11.79 -18.67
CA ASN A 360 2.71 -10.58 -19.50
C ASN A 360 1.88 -9.42 -18.92
N SER A 361 0.99 -9.68 -17.95
CA SER A 361 0.02 -8.70 -17.46
C SER A 361 0.06 -8.53 -15.94
N ALA A 362 0.60 -9.50 -15.19
CA ALA A 362 0.67 -9.43 -13.74
C ALA A 362 1.98 -8.78 -13.27
N ASN A 363 1.85 -7.94 -12.25
CA ASN A 363 2.97 -7.39 -11.49
C ASN A 363 2.88 -7.89 -10.05
N LEU A 364 3.92 -8.54 -9.58
CA LEU A 364 4.00 -9.06 -8.22
C LEU A 364 4.94 -8.19 -7.37
N ARG A 365 4.45 -7.80 -6.19
CA ARG A 365 5.21 -6.99 -5.23
C ARG A 365 5.28 -7.72 -3.90
N LEU A 366 6.45 -7.72 -3.31
CA LEU A 366 6.67 -8.19 -1.95
C LEU A 366 6.53 -6.99 -1.01
N LEU A 367 5.50 -6.99 -0.17
CA LEU A 367 5.25 -5.94 0.81
C LEU A 367 5.86 -6.28 2.17
N ARG A 368 5.95 -7.58 2.50
CA ARG A 368 6.57 -8.09 3.73
C ARG A 368 7.10 -9.49 3.51
N SER A 369 8.22 -9.86 4.14
CA SER A 369 8.80 -11.20 4.08
C SER A 369 9.71 -11.47 5.28
N ALA A 370 10.08 -12.75 5.45
CA ALA A 370 11.18 -13.11 6.32
C ALA A 370 12.48 -12.40 5.86
N PRO A 371 13.37 -12.10 6.80
CA PRO A 371 14.62 -11.42 6.54
C PRO A 371 15.50 -12.10 5.47
N GLU A 372 15.49 -13.41 5.42
CA GLU A 372 16.31 -14.23 4.56
C GLU A 372 15.78 -14.35 3.12
N ILE A 373 14.57 -13.86 2.83
CA ILE A 373 14.08 -13.75 1.45
C ILE A 373 14.82 -12.59 0.79
N GLY A 374 15.95 -12.93 0.20
CA GLY A 374 16.90 -11.98 -0.33
C GLY A 374 16.46 -11.29 -1.63
N ASP A 375 17.26 -10.33 -2.03
CA ASP A 375 17.10 -9.56 -3.26
C ASP A 375 17.04 -10.45 -4.53
N GLU A 376 17.64 -11.63 -4.50
CA GLU A 376 17.62 -12.63 -5.58
C GLU A 376 16.19 -13.06 -5.97
N MET A 377 15.28 -13.18 -5.01
CA MET A 377 13.89 -13.49 -5.34
C MET A 377 13.13 -12.34 -5.96
N LEU A 378 13.62 -11.11 -5.80
CA LEU A 378 13.05 -9.92 -6.44
C LEU A 378 13.56 -9.71 -7.85
N GLU A 379 14.78 -10.15 -8.16
CA GLU A 379 15.33 -10.07 -9.52
C GLU A 379 14.48 -10.84 -10.52
N ASP A 380 13.85 -11.91 -10.05
CA ASP A 380 12.93 -12.72 -10.82
C ASP A 380 11.50 -12.16 -10.91
N PHE A 381 11.09 -11.19 -10.09
CA PHE A 381 9.76 -10.59 -10.25
C PHE A 381 9.72 -9.78 -11.54
N ALA A 382 8.68 -10.00 -12.33
CA ALA A 382 8.46 -9.28 -13.57
C ALA A 382 8.67 -7.77 -13.35
N LYS A 383 9.64 -7.21 -14.05
CA LYS A 383 9.91 -5.78 -13.99
C LYS A 383 8.64 -5.04 -14.37
N PRO A 384 8.11 -4.13 -13.53
CA PRO A 384 6.85 -3.47 -13.84
C PRO A 384 6.95 -2.71 -15.16
N PRO A 385 5.83 -2.52 -15.89
CA PRO A 385 5.81 -1.69 -17.08
C PRO A 385 6.46 -0.32 -16.78
N GLY A 386 7.41 0.11 -17.62
CA GLY A 386 8.14 1.36 -17.40
C GLY A 386 9.38 1.27 -16.50
N TYR A 387 9.76 0.08 -16.02
CA TYR A 387 10.96 -0.09 -15.18
C TYR A 387 12.22 0.52 -15.81
N SER A 388 12.49 0.25 -17.10
CA SER A 388 13.65 0.81 -17.81
C SER A 388 13.62 2.35 -17.87
N LEU A 389 12.43 2.94 -17.97
CA LEU A 389 12.26 4.39 -17.92
C LEU A 389 12.55 4.91 -16.50
N SER A 390 12.06 4.24 -15.47
CA SER A 390 12.31 4.60 -14.06
C SER A 390 13.81 4.55 -13.74
N CYS A 391 14.53 3.54 -14.24
CA CYS A 391 15.97 3.45 -14.06
C CYS A 391 16.73 4.56 -14.80
N ARG A 392 16.36 4.88 -16.04
CA ARG A 392 16.95 6.02 -16.77
C ARG A 392 16.70 7.34 -16.04
N LEU A 393 15.50 7.52 -15.48
CA LEU A 393 15.16 8.70 -14.68
C LEU A 393 16.01 8.75 -13.41
N LYS A 394 16.16 7.63 -12.71
CA LYS A 394 17.04 7.50 -11.54
C LYS A 394 18.46 7.90 -11.87
N ASN A 395 19.05 7.34 -12.92
CA ASN A 395 20.42 7.62 -13.34
C ASN A 395 20.63 9.10 -13.74
N HIS A 396 19.57 9.75 -14.26
CA HIS A 396 19.64 11.16 -14.60
C HIS A 396 19.50 12.10 -13.38
N LEU A 397 18.61 11.77 -12.44
CA LEU A 397 18.33 12.61 -11.27
C LEU A 397 19.27 12.37 -10.09
N ASP A 398 19.87 11.18 -10.03
CA ASP A 398 20.81 10.76 -8.99
C ASP A 398 21.96 9.96 -9.61
N PRO A 399 22.82 10.61 -10.41
CA PRO A 399 23.92 9.94 -11.12
C PRO A 399 24.97 9.36 -10.19
N GLU A 400 25.16 9.95 -9.01
CA GLU A 400 26.14 9.49 -8.01
C GLU A 400 25.58 8.38 -7.10
N GLY A 401 24.29 8.00 -7.26
CA GLY A 401 23.68 6.93 -6.49
C GLY A 401 23.50 7.24 -5.00
N LEU A 402 23.26 8.49 -4.65
CA LEU A 402 23.04 8.91 -3.26
C LEU A 402 21.90 8.11 -2.60
N PHE A 403 20.77 7.96 -3.29
CA PHE A 403 19.60 7.26 -2.77
C PHE A 403 19.68 5.77 -3.08
N ASP A 404 20.08 5.00 -2.08
CA ASP A 404 20.19 3.55 -2.18
C ASP A 404 18.80 2.90 -2.03
N ALA A 405 18.20 2.56 -3.17
CA ALA A 405 16.91 1.89 -3.24
C ALA A 405 17.05 0.54 -3.98
N PRO A 406 16.75 -0.59 -3.32
CA PRO A 406 16.95 -1.93 -3.88
C PRO A 406 16.29 -2.14 -5.24
N PHE A 407 15.11 -1.55 -5.46
CA PHE A 407 14.40 -1.61 -6.73
C PHE A 407 15.26 -1.19 -7.94
N TYR A 408 16.20 -0.26 -7.77
CA TYR A 408 17.04 0.26 -8.85
C TYR A 408 18.38 -0.46 -9.00
N ARG A 409 18.76 -1.34 -8.06
CA ARG A 409 20.01 -2.10 -8.12
C ARG A 409 20.01 -3.18 -9.20
N MET A 410 18.83 -3.63 -9.62
CA MET A 410 18.67 -4.73 -10.58
C MET A 410 19.20 -4.44 -12.00
N GLN A 411 19.65 -3.22 -12.29
CA GLN A 411 20.22 -2.87 -13.60
C GLN A 411 21.71 -3.24 -13.77
N ASN A 412 22.43 -3.35 -12.66
CA ASN A 412 23.91 -3.55 -12.72
C ASN A 412 24.31 -5.03 -12.76
N ALA A 413 23.33 -5.94 -12.81
CA ALA A 413 23.55 -7.39 -12.84
C ALA A 413 23.38 -8.03 -14.23
N SER A 414 23.25 -7.22 -15.30
CA SER A 414 23.09 -7.72 -16.68
C SER A 414 24.22 -7.26 -17.60
#